data_5db2e85d8c8cee6221f0e74cda33c926
#
_entry.id   5db2e85d8c8cee6221f0e74cda33c926
#
_cell.length_a   1.000
_cell.length_b   1.000
_cell.length_c   1.000
_cell.angle_alpha   90.00
_cell.angle_beta   90.00
_cell.angle_gamma   90.00
#
_symmetry.space_group_name_H-M   'P 1'
#
loop_
_entity.id
_entity.type
_entity.pdbx_description
1 polymer ?
#
loop_
_entity_poly.entity_id
_entity_poly.type
_entity_poly.pdbx_seq_one_letter_code
_entity_poly.pdbx_strand_id
1 'polypeptide(L)'
;VWQLQYPSSLWLLRHFCAIGSSTWRFQVAQIRKRGQSQYQARVRLQGYPEQTKTFATKQDAIAWANDRERLVLRGLASALREADKATLHDALDRYAKEVTPSKKGHQQEMYRLRRWQKNPLSAQSLSQIRGADLARYRDSRQEEGVGPNTVRLELALISHLYEVARKDWGFETLANPVRAMRKPKLPRGRDRRLFTGEEQRLLEYCDQTGNTLLKLIIVLAIETAMRRGELANLRWNDINLVTRMAYLHDTKNGEARVVPLSTRAISAIQSCSAKAGEPLVTIHRDNVSAAFAAACKACKIQGLRLHDLRHEATSRLFEKGLNVMEVSTITGHKSLSMLKRYTHLRACDLLSRLG
;
A
#
# COMPACT_ATOMS: atom_id res chain seq x y z
N VAL A 1 -35.82 -32.17 33.70
CA VAL A 1 -35.72 -31.24 34.83
C VAL A 1 -34.31 -30.69 34.90
N TRP A 2 -34.04 -29.63 34.18
CA TRP A 2 -32.95 -28.70 34.47
C TRP A 2 -33.38 -27.31 34.02
N GLN A 3 -33.73 -26.46 34.98
CA GLN A 3 -33.97 -25.03 34.81
C GLN A 3 -32.64 -24.33 34.60
N LEU A 4 -32.44 -23.67 33.45
CA LEU A 4 -31.41 -22.69 33.24
C LEU A 4 -31.98 -21.31 33.56
N GLN A 5 -31.48 -20.73 34.65
CA GLN A 5 -31.70 -19.34 35.06
C GLN A 5 -30.97 -18.41 34.08
N TYR A 6 -31.72 -17.52 33.42
CA TYR A 6 -31.18 -16.36 32.71
C TYR A 6 -30.99 -15.20 33.68
N PRO A 7 -29.83 -14.54 33.71
CA PRO A 7 -29.72 -13.28 34.46
C PRO A 7 -30.34 -12.14 33.65
N SER A 8 -31.17 -11.40 34.34
CA SER A 8 -31.95 -10.25 33.92
C SER A 8 -31.10 -9.09 33.40
N SER A 9 -31.02 -8.92 32.07
CA SER A 9 -30.46 -7.77 31.37
C SER A 9 -31.46 -6.61 31.19
N LEU A 10 -32.14 -6.23 32.26
CA LEU A 10 -33.13 -5.15 32.28
C LEU A 10 -32.64 -3.86 32.95
N TRP A 11 -31.32 -3.68 33.07
CA TRP A 11 -30.70 -2.50 33.70
C TRP A 11 -30.13 -1.46 32.71
N LEU A 12 -30.21 -1.72 31.41
CA LEU A 12 -29.64 -0.85 30.37
C LEU A 12 -30.64 -0.01 29.58
N LEU A 13 -31.93 -0.04 29.91
CA LEU A 13 -32.98 0.68 29.16
C LEU A 13 -33.68 1.81 29.94
N ARG A 14 -33.14 2.27 31.05
CA ARG A 14 -33.73 3.37 31.85
C ARG A 14 -32.98 4.73 31.79
N HIS A 15 -32.02 4.91 30.89
CA HIS A 15 -31.29 6.21 30.76
C HIS A 15 -31.36 6.83 29.35
N PHE A 16 -32.36 6.45 28.55
CA PHE A 16 -32.53 7.03 27.20
C PHE A 16 -33.86 7.80 27.08
N CYS A 17 -34.20 8.64 28.07
CA CYS A 17 -35.29 9.61 27.91
C CYS A 17 -35.05 10.81 28.82
N ALA A 18 -34.10 11.66 28.44
CA ALA A 18 -34.06 13.06 28.83
C ALA A 18 -33.31 13.82 27.71
N ILE A 19 -34.04 14.09 26.62
CA ILE A 19 -33.60 15.09 25.64
C ILE A 19 -33.87 16.46 26.27
N GLY A 20 -32.98 16.84 27.19
CA GLY A 20 -32.81 18.17 27.68
C GLY A 20 -31.51 18.71 27.06
N SER A 21 -31.55 19.88 26.47
CA SER A 21 -30.47 20.65 25.86
C SER A 21 -29.15 20.61 26.64
N SER A 22 -28.37 19.54 26.55
CA SER A 22 -27.01 19.48 27.07
C SER A 22 -26.07 19.93 25.97
N THR A 23 -25.74 21.23 26.00
CA THR A 23 -24.49 21.76 25.44
C THR A 23 -23.36 20.89 25.99
N TRP A 24 -22.80 20.00 25.17
CA TRP A 24 -21.56 19.28 25.46
C TRP A 24 -20.44 20.31 25.58
N ARG A 25 -20.23 20.84 26.80
CA ARG A 25 -19.01 21.60 27.12
C ARG A 25 -17.88 20.56 27.14
N PHE A 26 -17.10 20.50 26.06
CA PHE A 26 -15.80 19.87 26.10
C PHE A 26 -14.96 20.60 27.14
N GLN A 27 -14.82 20.01 28.32
CA GLN A 27 -14.00 20.59 29.38
C GLN A 27 -12.55 20.33 29.04
N VAL A 28 -11.93 21.24 28.29
CA VAL A 28 -10.55 21.19 27.84
C VAL A 28 -9.58 21.49 29.01
N ALA A 29 -10.05 22.22 30.00
CA ALA A 29 -9.27 22.62 31.18
C ALA A 29 -9.70 21.87 32.44
N GLN A 30 -8.73 21.33 33.17
CA GLN A 30 -8.92 20.67 34.46
C GLN A 30 -8.10 21.40 35.54
N ILE A 31 -8.73 21.74 36.68
CA ILE A 31 -8.06 22.39 37.81
C ILE A 31 -8.11 21.45 39.01
N ARG A 32 -6.95 21.19 39.60
CA ARG A 32 -6.81 20.34 40.78
C ARG A 32 -6.10 21.10 41.91
N LYS A 33 -6.59 20.98 43.14
CA LYS A 33 -5.90 21.49 44.35
C LYS A 33 -4.82 20.46 44.73
N ARG A 34 -3.56 20.90 44.84
CA ARG A 34 -2.41 20.07 45.18
C ARG A 34 -1.86 20.27 46.59
N GLY A 35 -2.30 21.35 47.30
CA GLY A 35 -1.88 21.69 48.65
C GLY A 35 -2.75 22.82 49.23
N GLN A 36 -2.38 23.34 50.40
CA GLN A 36 -3.19 24.39 51.09
C GLN A 36 -3.33 25.67 50.24
N SER A 37 -2.30 26.06 49.47
CA SER A 37 -2.27 27.24 48.59
C SER A 37 -1.70 26.92 47.21
N GLN A 38 -1.98 25.72 46.65
CA GLN A 38 -1.49 25.30 45.33
C GLN A 38 -2.62 24.74 44.48
N TYR A 39 -2.85 25.34 43.31
CA TYR A 39 -3.82 24.94 42.31
C TYR A 39 -3.13 24.67 41.01
N GLN A 40 -3.23 23.43 40.50
CA GLN A 40 -2.67 23.03 39.22
C GLN A 40 -3.77 23.13 38.16
N ALA A 41 -3.53 23.95 37.13
CA ALA A 41 -4.32 23.97 35.92
C ALA A 41 -3.68 23.11 34.86
N ARG A 42 -4.47 22.28 34.18
CA ARG A 42 -4.09 21.40 33.09
C ARG A 42 -5.03 21.60 31.92
N VAL A 43 -4.48 22.00 30.77
CA VAL A 43 -5.21 22.15 29.52
C VAL A 43 -4.78 21.04 28.57
N ARG A 44 -5.73 20.20 28.15
CA ARG A 44 -5.49 19.08 27.25
C ARG A 44 -6.51 19.10 26.12
N LEU A 45 -6.02 19.16 24.88
CA LEU A 45 -6.83 19.03 23.69
C LEU A 45 -6.15 18.03 22.74
N GLN A 46 -6.95 17.20 22.07
CA GLN A 46 -6.44 16.20 21.15
C GLN A 46 -5.72 16.89 19.97
N GLY A 47 -4.45 16.54 19.72
CA GLY A 47 -3.63 17.15 18.67
C GLY A 47 -2.75 18.31 19.12
N TYR A 48 -2.88 18.76 20.39
CA TYR A 48 -2.03 19.82 20.96
C TYR A 48 -1.22 19.28 22.14
N PRO A 49 0.01 19.81 22.36
CA PRO A 49 0.80 19.43 23.52
C PRO A 49 0.08 19.84 24.80
N GLU A 50 0.04 18.93 25.76
CA GLU A 50 -0.56 19.18 27.06
C GLU A 50 0.21 20.32 27.78
N GLN A 51 -0.55 21.30 28.30
CA GLN A 51 0.02 22.39 29.07
C GLN A 51 -0.44 22.34 30.54
N THR A 52 0.51 22.36 31.45
CA THR A 52 0.24 22.31 32.89
C THR A 52 0.99 23.46 33.61
N LYS A 53 0.30 24.15 34.51
CA LYS A 53 0.91 25.20 35.35
C LYS A 53 0.28 25.23 36.73
N THR A 54 1.07 25.56 37.76
CA THR A 54 0.62 25.64 39.16
C THR A 54 0.55 27.09 39.60
N PHE A 55 -0.48 27.46 40.38
CA PHE A 55 -0.80 28.78 40.85
C PHE A 55 -1.08 28.79 42.35
N ALA A 56 -0.89 29.96 43.00
CA ALA A 56 -1.20 30.13 44.40
C ALA A 56 -2.70 30.25 44.68
N THR A 57 -3.46 30.78 43.72
CA THR A 57 -4.91 30.93 43.86
C THR A 57 -5.69 30.12 42.81
N LYS A 58 -6.92 29.73 43.14
CA LYS A 58 -7.80 29.04 42.21
C LYS A 58 -8.22 29.98 41.06
N GLN A 59 -8.36 31.28 41.33
CA GLN A 59 -8.76 32.26 40.32
C GLN A 59 -7.71 32.42 39.25
N ASP A 60 -6.42 32.51 39.61
CA ASP A 60 -5.33 32.59 38.65
C ASP A 60 -5.22 31.32 37.80
N ALA A 61 -5.43 30.14 38.40
CA ALA A 61 -5.47 28.87 37.67
C ALA A 61 -6.59 28.85 36.64
N ILE A 62 -7.79 29.35 36.98
CA ILE A 62 -8.93 29.45 36.06
C ILE A 62 -8.65 30.48 34.95
N ALA A 63 -8.14 31.63 35.29
CA ALA A 63 -7.85 32.70 34.33
C ALA A 63 -6.83 32.19 33.26
N TRP A 64 -5.74 31.57 33.72
CA TRP A 64 -4.73 31.01 32.84
C TRP A 64 -5.30 29.88 31.98
N ALA A 65 -6.09 28.99 32.54
CA ALA A 65 -6.69 27.88 31.79
C ALA A 65 -7.62 28.38 30.69
N ASN A 66 -8.47 29.36 30.99
CA ASN A 66 -9.37 29.99 30.01
C ASN A 66 -8.61 30.71 28.88
N ASP A 67 -7.50 31.42 29.22
CA ASP A 67 -6.66 32.07 28.22
C ASP A 67 -6.01 31.04 27.28
N ARG A 68 -5.44 29.95 27.81
CA ARG A 68 -4.88 28.85 27.02
C ARG A 68 -5.93 28.18 26.17
N GLU A 69 -7.10 27.90 26.70
CA GLU A 69 -8.22 27.31 25.94
C GLU A 69 -8.61 28.23 24.77
N ARG A 70 -8.71 29.56 24.99
CA ARG A 70 -9.00 30.55 23.91
C ARG A 70 -7.92 30.57 22.84
N LEU A 71 -6.63 30.49 23.21
CA LEU A 71 -5.52 30.49 22.27
C LEU A 71 -5.56 29.22 21.40
N VAL A 72 -5.80 28.06 22.00
CA VAL A 72 -5.94 26.78 21.28
C VAL A 72 -7.15 26.81 20.35
N LEU A 73 -8.31 27.28 20.82
CA LEU A 73 -9.53 27.43 20.02
C LEU A 73 -9.37 28.42 18.88
N ARG A 74 -8.62 29.50 19.04
CA ARG A 74 -8.30 30.46 17.97
C ARG A 74 -7.39 29.80 16.91
N GLY A 75 -6.38 29.02 17.32
CA GLY A 75 -5.52 28.28 16.41
C GLY A 75 -6.32 27.25 15.59
N LEU A 76 -7.21 26.51 16.23
CA LEU A 76 -8.14 25.59 15.57
C LEU A 76 -9.06 26.29 14.57
N ALA A 77 -9.63 27.44 14.97
CA ALA A 77 -10.50 28.23 14.10
C ALA A 77 -9.74 28.78 12.88
N SER A 78 -8.46 29.17 13.06
CA SER A 78 -7.61 29.59 11.94
C SER A 78 -7.32 28.47 10.98
N ALA A 79 -6.89 27.31 11.49
CA ALA A 79 -6.61 26.13 10.66
C ALA A 79 -7.85 25.64 9.88
N LEU A 80 -9.03 25.71 10.51
CA LEU A 80 -10.29 25.41 9.82
C LEU A 80 -10.59 26.42 8.70
N ARG A 81 -10.40 27.73 8.96
CA ARG A 81 -10.61 28.78 7.93
C ARG A 81 -9.65 28.64 6.75
N GLU A 82 -8.42 28.22 6.98
CA GLU A 82 -7.45 27.95 5.90
C GLU A 82 -7.87 26.71 5.09
N ALA A 83 -8.31 25.65 5.75
CA ALA A 83 -8.83 24.46 5.09
C ALA A 83 -10.14 24.73 4.32
N ASP A 84 -10.94 25.70 4.77
CA ASP A 84 -12.16 26.16 4.07
C ASP A 84 -11.84 26.94 2.79
N LYS A 85 -10.68 27.60 2.73
CA LYS A 85 -10.24 28.36 1.55
C LYS A 85 -9.48 27.48 0.55
N ALA A 86 -8.70 26.52 1.05
CA ALA A 86 -7.88 25.64 0.21
C ALA A 86 -8.75 24.64 -0.55
N THR A 87 -8.76 24.72 -1.87
CA THR A 87 -9.46 23.75 -2.71
C THR A 87 -8.69 22.43 -2.81
N LEU A 88 -9.38 21.36 -3.17
CA LEU A 88 -8.68 20.09 -3.46
C LEU A 88 -7.72 20.26 -4.65
N HIS A 89 -8.04 21.13 -5.62
CA HIS A 89 -7.14 21.44 -6.74
C HIS A 89 -5.81 22.00 -6.27
N ASP A 90 -5.85 23.03 -5.42
CA ASP A 90 -4.64 23.68 -4.86
C ASP A 90 -3.80 22.67 -4.05
N ALA A 91 -4.49 21.84 -3.27
CA ALA A 91 -3.83 20.81 -2.49
C ALA A 91 -3.20 19.72 -3.36
N LEU A 92 -3.83 19.33 -4.48
CA LEU A 92 -3.25 18.39 -5.45
C LEU A 92 -2.00 18.98 -6.14
N ASP A 93 -2.02 20.27 -6.48
CA ASP A 93 -0.88 20.97 -7.07
C ASP A 93 0.29 21.05 -6.10
N ARG A 94 0.02 21.40 -4.86
CA ARG A 94 1.03 21.44 -3.80
C ARG A 94 1.62 20.05 -3.57
N TYR A 95 0.77 19.05 -3.49
CA TYR A 95 1.19 17.65 -3.31
C TYR A 95 2.06 17.15 -4.49
N ALA A 96 1.70 17.52 -5.72
CA ALA A 96 2.47 17.20 -6.92
C ALA A 96 3.90 17.77 -6.87
N LYS A 97 4.07 18.96 -6.29
CA LYS A 97 5.36 19.66 -6.18
C LYS A 97 6.19 19.18 -5.00
N GLU A 98 5.58 19.01 -3.83
CA GLU A 98 6.30 18.76 -2.58
C GLU A 98 6.48 17.26 -2.27
N VAL A 99 5.53 16.40 -2.62
CA VAL A 99 5.48 15.02 -2.14
C VAL A 99 5.76 14.01 -3.26
N THR A 100 5.18 14.21 -4.44
CA THR A 100 5.27 13.24 -5.53
C THR A 100 6.70 13.02 -6.05
N PRO A 101 7.60 14.03 -6.16
CA PRO A 101 8.94 13.85 -6.72
C PRO A 101 9.82 12.88 -5.93
N SER A 102 9.64 12.79 -4.62
CA SER A 102 10.42 11.87 -3.76
C SER A 102 10.06 10.39 -3.92
N LYS A 103 8.99 10.07 -4.67
CA LYS A 103 8.46 8.72 -4.79
C LYS A 103 9.00 7.99 -6.02
N LYS A 104 9.43 6.74 -5.86
CA LYS A 104 9.83 5.86 -7.00
C LYS A 104 8.75 5.71 -8.08
N GLY A 105 7.46 5.86 -7.72
CA GLY A 105 6.31 5.74 -8.62
C GLY A 105 5.72 7.08 -9.06
N HIS A 106 6.49 8.16 -9.10
CA HIS A 106 6.02 9.52 -9.37
C HIS A 106 5.22 9.64 -10.67
N GLN A 107 5.63 9.00 -11.76
CA GLN A 107 4.91 9.07 -13.04
C GLN A 107 3.47 8.55 -12.94
N GLN A 108 3.26 7.37 -12.35
CA GLN A 108 1.94 6.78 -12.18
C GLN A 108 1.09 7.59 -11.18
N GLU A 109 1.72 8.22 -10.20
CA GLU A 109 1.03 9.11 -9.26
C GLU A 109 0.58 10.39 -9.96
N MET A 110 1.42 10.98 -10.83
CA MET A 110 1.07 12.14 -11.66
C MET A 110 -0.16 11.90 -12.55
N TYR A 111 -0.30 10.70 -13.13
CA TYR A 111 -1.54 10.35 -13.89
C TYR A 111 -2.78 10.39 -12.99
N ARG A 112 -2.69 9.90 -11.75
CA ARG A 112 -3.81 9.93 -10.79
C ARG A 112 -4.11 11.35 -10.32
N LEU A 113 -3.08 12.16 -10.06
CA LEU A 113 -3.22 13.58 -9.71
C LEU A 113 -3.97 14.34 -10.81
N ARG A 114 -3.53 14.23 -12.07
CA ARG A 114 -4.20 14.88 -13.21
C ARG A 114 -5.65 14.43 -13.38
N ARG A 115 -5.97 13.18 -13.05
CA ARG A 115 -7.36 12.70 -13.07
C ARG A 115 -8.19 13.38 -11.99
N TRP A 116 -7.66 13.49 -10.77
CA TRP A 116 -8.34 14.18 -9.68
C TRP A 116 -8.51 15.68 -9.96
N GLN A 117 -7.53 16.34 -10.54
CA GLN A 117 -7.62 17.75 -10.95
C GLN A 117 -8.75 18.01 -11.96
N LYS A 118 -9.05 17.03 -12.81
CA LYS A 118 -10.17 17.09 -13.78
C LYS A 118 -11.54 16.74 -13.17
N ASN A 119 -11.56 16.20 -11.96
CA ASN A 119 -12.81 15.82 -11.30
C ASN A 119 -13.50 17.05 -10.69
N PRO A 120 -14.84 17.19 -10.78
CA PRO A 120 -15.58 18.32 -10.19
C PRO A 120 -15.30 18.55 -8.69
N LEU A 121 -14.99 17.50 -7.93
CA LEU A 121 -14.61 17.62 -6.52
C LEU A 121 -13.34 18.45 -6.30
N SER A 122 -12.50 18.63 -7.34
CA SER A 122 -11.27 19.42 -7.21
C SER A 122 -11.54 20.89 -6.92
N ALA A 123 -12.68 21.41 -7.35
CA ALA A 123 -13.11 22.79 -7.09
C ALA A 123 -13.65 23.03 -5.67
N GLN A 124 -13.93 21.96 -4.92
CA GLN A 124 -14.45 22.06 -3.56
C GLN A 124 -13.30 22.28 -2.54
N SER A 125 -13.60 22.96 -1.45
CA SER A 125 -12.66 23.12 -0.34
C SER A 125 -12.43 21.77 0.37
N LEU A 126 -11.23 21.61 0.92
CA LEU A 126 -10.84 20.36 1.60
C LEU A 126 -11.79 20.01 2.76
N SER A 127 -12.28 21.00 3.48
CA SER A 127 -13.19 20.83 4.61
C SER A 127 -14.60 20.38 4.21
N GLN A 128 -15.04 20.69 2.99
CA GLN A 128 -16.38 20.37 2.49
C GLN A 128 -16.48 18.97 1.91
N ILE A 129 -15.38 18.38 1.44
CA ILE A 129 -15.37 17.04 0.86
C ILE A 129 -15.65 15.98 1.94
N ARG A 130 -16.71 15.22 1.76
CA ARG A 130 -17.16 14.18 2.70
C ARG A 130 -16.96 12.78 2.15
N GLY A 131 -17.01 11.77 3.01
CA GLY A 131 -16.96 10.39 2.61
C GLY A 131 -18.03 9.98 1.59
N ALA A 132 -19.22 10.63 1.63
CA ALA A 132 -20.28 10.41 0.65
C ALA A 132 -19.90 10.88 -0.76
N ASP A 133 -19.14 11.97 -0.89
CA ASP A 133 -18.69 12.49 -2.19
C ASP A 133 -17.70 11.52 -2.83
N LEU A 134 -16.76 11.01 -2.02
CA LEU A 134 -15.80 10.00 -2.45
C LEU A 134 -16.45 8.64 -2.70
N ALA A 135 -17.56 8.32 -2.01
CA ALA A 135 -18.33 7.12 -2.32
C ALA A 135 -19.00 7.25 -3.71
N ARG A 136 -19.60 8.40 -4.04
CA ARG A 136 -20.14 8.66 -5.38
C ARG A 136 -19.04 8.59 -6.46
N TYR A 137 -17.86 9.17 -6.20
CA TYR A 137 -16.71 9.02 -7.08
C TYR A 137 -16.35 7.55 -7.31
N ARG A 138 -16.24 6.75 -6.24
CA ARG A 138 -15.96 5.31 -6.32
C ARG A 138 -16.98 4.61 -7.23
N ASP A 139 -18.27 4.86 -7.01
CA ASP A 139 -19.35 4.18 -7.70
C ASP A 139 -19.37 4.57 -9.20
N SER A 140 -19.23 5.85 -9.52
CA SER A 140 -19.08 6.32 -10.90
C SER A 140 -17.86 5.69 -11.60
N ARG A 141 -16.72 5.58 -10.91
CA ARG A 141 -15.54 4.91 -11.50
C ARG A 141 -15.76 3.43 -11.77
N GLN A 142 -16.55 2.76 -10.95
CA GLN A 142 -16.90 1.35 -11.17
C GLN A 142 -17.90 1.20 -12.32
N GLU A 143 -18.86 2.11 -12.48
CA GLU A 143 -19.77 2.19 -13.64
C GLU A 143 -19.04 2.44 -14.96
N GLU A 144 -17.96 3.24 -14.94
CA GLU A 144 -17.05 3.41 -16.08
C GLU A 144 -16.24 2.14 -16.41
N GLY A 145 -16.42 1.03 -15.67
CA GLY A 145 -15.69 -0.22 -15.87
C GLY A 145 -14.28 -0.23 -15.29
N VAL A 146 -13.90 0.74 -14.46
CA VAL A 146 -12.56 0.80 -13.84
C VAL A 146 -12.42 -0.25 -12.75
N GLY A 147 -11.35 -1.04 -12.84
CA GLY A 147 -11.10 -2.12 -11.89
C GLY A 147 -10.94 -1.64 -10.44
N PRO A 148 -11.45 -2.42 -9.45
CA PRO A 148 -11.48 -2.03 -8.03
C PRO A 148 -10.13 -1.61 -7.45
N ASN A 149 -9.03 -2.23 -7.91
CA ASN A 149 -7.68 -1.88 -7.44
C ASN A 149 -7.26 -0.47 -7.90
N THR A 150 -7.61 -0.07 -9.12
CA THR A 150 -7.32 1.27 -9.63
C THR A 150 -8.06 2.32 -8.82
N VAL A 151 -9.34 2.11 -8.55
CA VAL A 151 -10.16 3.01 -7.71
C VAL A 151 -9.58 3.11 -6.29
N ARG A 152 -9.13 2.00 -5.71
CA ARG A 152 -8.45 2.01 -4.40
C ARG A 152 -7.17 2.84 -4.41
N LEU A 153 -6.38 2.79 -5.47
CA LEU A 153 -5.16 3.57 -5.60
C LEU A 153 -5.46 5.07 -5.81
N GLU A 154 -6.52 5.40 -6.54
CA GLU A 154 -7.01 6.78 -6.68
C GLU A 154 -7.46 7.34 -5.33
N LEU A 155 -8.23 6.59 -4.55
CA LEU A 155 -8.66 6.96 -3.20
C LEU A 155 -7.49 7.00 -2.19
N ALA A 156 -6.51 6.11 -2.33
CA ALA A 156 -5.33 6.10 -1.47
C ALA A 156 -4.49 7.37 -1.62
N LEU A 157 -4.41 7.93 -2.83
CA LEU A 157 -3.75 9.20 -3.08
C LEU A 157 -4.44 10.33 -2.31
N ILE A 158 -5.77 10.44 -2.39
CA ILE A 158 -6.54 11.44 -1.63
C ILE A 158 -6.36 11.23 -0.13
N SER A 159 -6.43 9.97 0.34
CA SER A 159 -6.21 9.68 1.76
C SER A 159 -4.83 10.14 2.24
N HIS A 160 -3.79 9.93 1.45
CA HIS A 160 -2.44 10.36 1.79
C HIS A 160 -2.28 11.88 1.72
N LEU A 161 -2.89 12.54 0.73
CA LEU A 161 -2.93 14.00 0.64
C LEU A 161 -3.51 14.63 1.91
N TYR A 162 -4.66 14.12 2.39
CA TYR A 162 -5.27 14.60 3.63
C TYR A 162 -4.37 14.35 4.86
N GLU A 163 -3.63 13.23 4.90
CA GLU A 163 -2.68 13.01 6.00
C GLU A 163 -1.49 13.97 5.96
N VAL A 164 -0.96 14.27 4.77
CA VAL A 164 0.09 15.27 4.57
C VAL A 164 -0.43 16.66 4.96
N ALA A 165 -1.62 17.03 4.49
CA ALA A 165 -2.24 18.31 4.83
C ALA A 165 -2.36 18.49 6.35
N ARG A 166 -2.74 17.44 7.07
CA ARG A 166 -2.84 17.46 8.53
C ARG A 166 -1.50 17.55 9.24
N LYS A 167 -0.48 16.83 8.75
CA LYS A 167 0.80 16.69 9.46
C LYS A 167 1.80 17.79 9.11
N ASP A 168 1.81 18.17 7.83
CA ASP A 168 2.89 18.98 7.28
C ASP A 168 2.41 20.36 6.83
N TRP A 169 1.10 20.57 6.57
CA TRP A 169 0.55 21.84 6.07
C TRP A 169 -0.25 22.64 7.11
N GLY A 170 -0.30 22.17 8.36
CA GLY A 170 -0.99 22.89 9.45
C GLY A 170 -2.51 22.69 9.50
N PHE A 171 -3.09 21.78 8.70
CA PHE A 171 -4.53 21.48 8.71
C PHE A 171 -4.88 20.40 9.75
N GLU A 172 -4.40 20.51 10.96
CA GLU A 172 -4.42 19.47 12.00
C GLU A 172 -5.81 18.91 12.29
N THR A 173 -6.85 19.74 12.21
CA THR A 173 -8.24 19.36 12.49
C THR A 173 -8.99 18.82 11.28
N LEU A 174 -8.36 18.83 10.10
CA LEU A 174 -8.99 18.38 8.87
C LEU A 174 -9.30 16.87 8.91
N ALA A 175 -10.57 16.50 8.82
CA ALA A 175 -10.98 15.10 8.79
C ALA A 175 -10.63 14.45 7.44
N ASN A 176 -10.06 13.25 7.47
CA ASN A 176 -9.78 12.50 6.25
C ASN A 176 -11.05 11.77 5.75
N PRO A 177 -11.69 12.24 4.67
CA PRO A 177 -12.97 11.72 4.20
C PRO A 177 -12.89 10.28 3.69
N VAL A 178 -11.70 9.83 3.25
CA VAL A 178 -11.51 8.44 2.76
C VAL A 178 -11.63 7.42 3.89
N ARG A 179 -11.37 7.83 5.14
CA ARG A 179 -11.53 6.95 6.30
C ARG A 179 -13.00 6.69 6.64
N ALA A 180 -13.88 7.62 6.28
CA ALA A 180 -15.33 7.55 6.55
C ALA A 180 -16.11 6.75 5.49
N MET A 181 -15.44 6.22 4.45
CA MET A 181 -16.11 5.48 3.37
C MET A 181 -15.65 4.03 3.25
N ARG A 182 -16.51 3.18 2.68
CA ARG A 182 -16.14 1.80 2.33
C ARG A 182 -15.34 1.78 1.03
N LYS A 183 -14.14 1.21 1.08
CA LYS A 183 -13.29 1.02 -0.11
C LYS A 183 -13.81 -0.14 -0.97
N PRO A 184 -13.59 -0.13 -2.30
CA PRO A 184 -13.95 -1.24 -3.17
C PRO A 184 -13.36 -2.55 -2.68
N LYS A 185 -14.14 -3.65 -2.73
CA LYS A 185 -13.63 -4.99 -2.43
C LYS A 185 -12.71 -5.44 -3.56
N LEU A 186 -11.51 -5.89 -3.21
CA LEU A 186 -10.59 -6.43 -4.22
C LEU A 186 -11.01 -7.84 -4.61
N PRO A 187 -10.92 -8.20 -5.90
CA PRO A 187 -11.07 -9.58 -6.33
C PRO A 187 -9.95 -10.44 -5.74
N ARG A 188 -10.18 -11.75 -5.71
CA ARG A 188 -9.12 -12.71 -5.36
C ARG A 188 -7.92 -12.51 -6.28
N GLY A 189 -6.72 -12.60 -5.72
CA GLY A 189 -5.49 -12.51 -6.51
C GLY A 189 -5.44 -13.61 -7.57
N ARG A 190 -4.73 -13.35 -8.67
CA ARG A 190 -4.54 -14.33 -9.76
C ARG A 190 -3.70 -15.51 -9.24
N ASP A 191 -4.09 -16.69 -9.65
CA ASP A 191 -3.42 -17.97 -9.35
C ASP A 191 -3.03 -18.73 -10.63
N ARG A 192 -3.01 -18.04 -11.80
CA ARG A 192 -2.66 -18.59 -13.12
C ARG A 192 -1.21 -19.10 -13.11
N ARG A 193 -1.04 -20.38 -13.37
CA ARG A 193 0.23 -21.07 -13.58
C ARG A 193 0.39 -21.48 -15.05
N LEU A 194 1.57 -21.92 -15.46
CA LEU A 194 1.76 -22.52 -16.77
C LEU A 194 1.02 -23.87 -16.86
N PHE A 195 0.25 -24.06 -17.90
CA PHE A 195 -0.31 -25.38 -18.23
C PHE A 195 0.74 -26.20 -18.95
N THR A 196 0.54 -27.51 -18.95
CA THR A 196 1.42 -28.46 -19.64
C THR A 196 1.64 -28.03 -21.10
N GLY A 197 2.89 -27.95 -21.51
CA GLY A 197 3.30 -27.58 -22.86
C GLY A 197 3.30 -26.07 -23.18
N GLU A 198 2.76 -25.19 -22.31
CA GLU A 198 2.77 -23.74 -22.59
C GLU A 198 4.19 -23.16 -22.57
N GLU A 199 4.99 -23.57 -21.60
CA GLU A 199 6.40 -23.16 -21.53
C GLU A 199 7.16 -23.54 -22.78
N GLN A 200 7.02 -24.80 -23.20
CA GLN A 200 7.68 -25.33 -24.39
C GLN A 200 7.30 -24.52 -25.63
N ARG A 201 6.00 -24.29 -25.87
CA ARG A 201 5.51 -23.49 -27.02
C ARG A 201 6.07 -22.08 -27.02
N LEU A 202 6.19 -21.44 -25.86
CA LEU A 202 6.78 -20.09 -25.75
C LEU A 202 8.26 -20.10 -26.11
N LEU A 203 9.02 -21.09 -25.68
CA LEU A 203 10.45 -21.19 -25.97
C LEU A 203 10.68 -21.53 -27.44
N GLU A 204 9.91 -22.46 -28.02
CA GLU A 204 9.94 -22.80 -29.45
C GLU A 204 9.61 -21.59 -30.32
N TYR A 205 8.59 -20.82 -29.95
CA TYR A 205 8.26 -19.56 -30.64
C TYR A 205 9.45 -18.57 -30.60
N CYS A 206 10.13 -18.44 -29.47
CA CYS A 206 11.31 -17.59 -29.36
C CYS A 206 12.44 -18.08 -30.29
N ASP A 207 12.63 -19.39 -30.38
CA ASP A 207 13.65 -19.98 -31.26
C ASP A 207 13.31 -19.77 -32.74
N GLN A 208 12.06 -20.00 -33.13
CA GLN A 208 11.58 -19.80 -34.51
C GLN A 208 11.66 -18.35 -34.96
N THR A 209 11.43 -17.41 -34.04
CA THR A 209 11.47 -15.97 -34.34
C THR A 209 12.84 -15.34 -34.12
N GLY A 210 13.83 -16.10 -33.65
CA GLY A 210 15.16 -15.59 -33.28
C GLY A 210 15.15 -14.62 -32.09
N ASN A 211 14.05 -14.59 -31.30
CA ASN A 211 13.92 -13.69 -30.16
C ASN A 211 14.62 -14.26 -28.91
N THR A 212 15.95 -14.31 -28.97
CA THR A 212 16.81 -14.84 -27.89
C THR A 212 16.63 -14.08 -26.59
N LEU A 213 16.36 -12.77 -26.67
CA LEU A 213 16.18 -11.91 -25.49
C LEU A 213 14.88 -12.27 -24.73
N LEU A 214 13.77 -12.46 -25.43
CA LEU A 214 12.52 -12.88 -24.80
C LEU A 214 12.65 -14.29 -24.21
N LYS A 215 13.36 -15.19 -24.90
CA LYS A 215 13.68 -16.54 -24.39
C LYS A 215 14.43 -16.45 -23.06
N LEU A 216 15.48 -15.65 -22.99
CA LEU A 216 16.25 -15.42 -21.77
C LEU A 216 15.34 -14.91 -20.62
N ILE A 217 14.50 -13.91 -20.90
CA ILE A 217 13.59 -13.34 -19.91
C ILE A 217 12.61 -14.38 -19.36
N ILE A 218 12.03 -15.21 -20.25
CA ILE A 218 11.11 -16.29 -19.85
C ILE A 218 11.82 -17.28 -18.94
N VAL A 219 12.99 -17.77 -19.35
CA VAL A 219 13.77 -18.74 -18.56
C VAL A 219 14.14 -18.14 -17.21
N LEU A 220 14.69 -16.93 -17.17
CA LEU A 220 15.07 -16.29 -15.90
C LEU A 220 13.86 -16.02 -15.02
N ALA A 221 12.71 -15.61 -15.57
CA ALA A 221 11.49 -15.39 -14.79
C ALA A 221 11.02 -16.67 -14.08
N ILE A 222 11.10 -17.81 -14.76
CA ILE A 222 10.69 -19.13 -14.23
C ILE A 222 11.71 -19.70 -13.24
N GLU A 223 13.02 -19.52 -13.51
CA GLU A 223 14.06 -20.14 -12.69
C GLU A 223 14.39 -19.33 -11.43
N THR A 224 14.21 -18.01 -11.45
CA THR A 224 14.67 -17.11 -10.39
C THR A 224 13.56 -16.42 -9.62
N ALA A 225 12.33 -16.50 -10.08
CA ALA A 225 11.19 -15.75 -9.56
C ALA A 225 11.43 -14.22 -9.47
N MET A 226 12.36 -13.66 -10.24
CA MET A 226 12.66 -12.22 -10.28
C MET A 226 11.44 -11.44 -10.77
N ARG A 227 11.31 -10.20 -10.27
CA ARG A 227 10.28 -9.28 -10.77
C ARG A 227 10.69 -8.74 -12.14
N ARG A 228 9.69 -8.35 -12.97
CA ARG A 228 9.95 -7.73 -14.28
C ARG A 228 11.01 -6.62 -14.25
N GLY A 229 10.91 -5.73 -13.25
CA GLY A 229 11.88 -4.63 -13.12
C GLY A 229 13.28 -5.10 -12.72
N GLU A 230 13.39 -6.17 -11.96
CA GLU A 230 14.66 -6.78 -11.58
C GLU A 230 15.32 -7.45 -12.79
N LEU A 231 14.54 -8.20 -13.58
CA LEU A 231 15.00 -8.78 -14.83
C LEU A 231 15.47 -7.72 -15.84
N ALA A 232 14.68 -6.64 -16.01
CA ALA A 232 15.02 -5.59 -16.97
C ALA A 232 16.24 -4.74 -16.57
N ASN A 233 16.57 -4.69 -15.28
CA ASN A 233 17.72 -3.93 -14.77
C ASN A 233 18.95 -4.80 -14.50
N LEU A 234 18.87 -6.12 -14.72
CA LEU A 234 19.96 -7.05 -14.46
C LEU A 234 21.12 -6.78 -15.43
N ARG A 235 22.32 -6.59 -14.90
CA ARG A 235 23.54 -6.37 -15.66
C ARG A 235 24.43 -7.60 -15.62
N TRP A 236 25.31 -7.73 -16.60
CA TRP A 236 26.28 -8.81 -16.62
C TRP A 236 27.17 -8.83 -15.36
N ASN A 237 27.58 -7.65 -14.89
CA ASN A 237 28.41 -7.53 -13.68
C ASN A 237 27.70 -7.93 -12.40
N ASP A 238 26.37 -8.03 -12.42
CA ASP A 238 25.60 -8.49 -11.26
C ASP A 238 25.54 -10.02 -11.16
N ILE A 239 26.18 -10.71 -12.11
CA ILE A 239 26.12 -12.17 -12.20
C ILE A 239 27.50 -12.78 -11.95
N ASN A 240 27.57 -13.67 -10.98
CA ASN A 240 28.75 -14.49 -10.76
C ASN A 240 28.44 -15.95 -11.20
N LEU A 241 28.99 -16.33 -12.33
CA LEU A 241 28.80 -17.67 -12.90
C LEU A 241 29.49 -18.78 -12.10
N VAL A 242 30.61 -18.45 -11.42
CA VAL A 242 31.37 -19.39 -10.60
C VAL A 242 30.58 -19.77 -9.35
N THR A 243 30.12 -18.77 -8.62
CA THR A 243 29.28 -18.97 -7.41
C THR A 243 27.81 -19.23 -7.74
N ARG A 244 27.40 -19.08 -9.00
CA ARG A 244 26.03 -19.27 -9.49
C ARG A 244 25.05 -18.34 -8.79
N MET A 245 25.38 -17.05 -8.66
CA MET A 245 24.57 -16.07 -7.95
C MET A 245 24.36 -14.82 -8.79
N ALA A 246 23.14 -14.23 -8.67
CA ALA A 246 22.80 -12.92 -9.22
C ALA A 246 22.53 -11.94 -8.06
N TYR A 247 23.17 -10.77 -8.12
CA TYR A 247 23.10 -9.72 -7.10
C TYR A 247 22.11 -8.64 -7.54
N LEU A 248 21.02 -8.43 -6.79
CA LEU A 248 20.01 -7.43 -7.07
C LEU A 248 20.18 -6.24 -6.13
N HIS A 249 20.80 -5.17 -6.59
CA HIS A 249 21.15 -4.00 -5.77
C HIS A 249 19.94 -3.08 -5.52
N ASP A 250 19.10 -2.83 -6.51
CA ASP A 250 17.91 -1.97 -6.39
C ASP A 250 16.62 -2.75 -6.61
N THR A 251 15.99 -3.18 -5.53
CA THR A 251 14.70 -3.83 -5.60
C THR A 251 13.57 -2.84 -5.34
N LYS A 252 12.34 -3.15 -5.78
CA LYS A 252 11.14 -2.34 -5.51
C LYS A 252 10.94 -2.05 -4.03
N ASN A 253 11.45 -2.91 -3.17
CA ASN A 253 11.32 -2.82 -1.71
C ASN A 253 12.51 -2.13 -1.02
N GLY A 254 13.52 -1.69 -1.79
CA GLY A 254 14.70 -0.97 -1.29
C GLY A 254 15.77 -1.85 -0.64
N GLU A 255 15.61 -3.17 -0.59
CA GLU A 255 16.61 -4.11 -0.03
C GLU A 255 17.31 -4.87 -1.15
N ALA A 256 18.64 -4.88 -1.11
CA ALA A 256 19.44 -5.75 -1.97
C ALA A 256 19.19 -7.22 -1.60
N ARG A 257 19.24 -8.11 -2.58
CA ARG A 257 19.20 -9.55 -2.33
C ARG A 257 20.01 -10.31 -3.36
N VAL A 258 20.42 -11.50 -2.96
CA VAL A 258 21.13 -12.45 -3.82
C VAL A 258 20.17 -13.56 -4.23
N VAL A 259 20.17 -13.92 -5.52
CA VAL A 259 19.32 -14.96 -6.08
C VAL A 259 20.19 -16.07 -6.65
N PRO A 260 20.03 -17.31 -6.18
CA PRO A 260 20.76 -18.46 -6.75
C PRO A 260 20.28 -18.75 -8.17
N LEU A 261 21.22 -19.13 -9.02
CA LEU A 261 20.97 -19.46 -10.42
C LEU A 261 21.00 -20.97 -10.65
N SER A 262 19.94 -21.52 -11.21
CA SER A 262 19.88 -22.91 -11.65
C SER A 262 20.83 -23.14 -12.84
N THR A 263 21.18 -24.39 -13.10
CA THR A 263 21.98 -24.75 -14.29
C THR A 263 21.33 -24.22 -15.58
N ARG A 264 20.00 -24.33 -15.68
CA ARG A 264 19.24 -23.83 -16.82
C ARG A 264 19.31 -22.29 -16.97
N ALA A 265 19.24 -21.57 -15.86
CA ALA A 265 19.41 -20.11 -15.85
C ALA A 265 20.81 -19.71 -16.33
N ILE A 266 21.85 -20.41 -15.85
CA ILE A 266 23.24 -20.18 -16.27
C ILE A 266 23.42 -20.44 -17.78
N SER A 267 22.93 -21.57 -18.29
CA SER A 267 23.00 -21.88 -19.71
C SER A 267 22.32 -20.84 -20.57
N ALA A 268 21.17 -20.32 -20.14
CA ALA A 268 20.46 -19.24 -20.83
C ALA A 268 21.23 -17.91 -20.80
N ILE A 269 21.90 -17.61 -19.70
CA ILE A 269 22.75 -16.40 -19.58
C ILE A 269 24.00 -16.51 -20.48
N GLN A 270 24.66 -17.67 -20.49
CA GLN A 270 25.86 -17.92 -21.29
C GLN A 270 25.59 -17.89 -22.80
N SER A 271 24.37 -18.24 -23.23
CA SER A 271 23.96 -18.11 -24.63
C SER A 271 23.70 -16.66 -25.09
N CYS A 272 23.80 -15.70 -24.17
CA CYS A 272 23.59 -14.29 -24.46
C CYS A 272 24.89 -13.61 -24.87
N SER A 273 24.82 -12.72 -25.89
CA SER A 273 26.00 -12.01 -26.42
C SER A 273 26.37 -10.76 -25.62
N ALA A 274 25.79 -10.56 -24.43
CA ALA A 274 26.05 -9.37 -23.60
C ALA A 274 27.49 -9.37 -23.07
N LYS A 275 28.13 -8.17 -23.05
CA LYS A 275 29.50 -7.97 -22.57
C LYS A 275 29.50 -7.43 -21.13
N ALA A 276 30.65 -7.53 -20.48
CA ALA A 276 30.86 -6.96 -19.16
C ALA A 276 30.45 -5.47 -19.12
N GLY A 277 29.68 -5.08 -18.10
CA GLY A 277 29.16 -3.73 -17.93
C GLY A 277 27.86 -3.40 -18.67
N GLU A 278 27.44 -4.24 -19.63
CA GLU A 278 26.20 -4.04 -20.37
C GLU A 278 24.97 -4.59 -19.60
N PRO A 279 23.77 -4.05 -19.86
CA PRO A 279 22.55 -4.68 -19.41
C PRO A 279 22.43 -6.08 -20.02
N LEU A 280 22.12 -7.08 -19.21
CA LEU A 280 21.83 -8.43 -19.72
C LEU A 280 20.56 -8.42 -20.58
N VAL A 281 19.61 -7.55 -20.24
CA VAL A 281 18.34 -7.37 -20.92
C VAL A 281 18.30 -5.95 -21.50
N THR A 282 18.44 -5.84 -22.81
CA THR A 282 18.52 -4.56 -23.53
C THR A 282 17.16 -3.93 -23.87
N ILE A 283 16.06 -4.57 -23.46
CA ILE A 283 14.70 -4.09 -23.70
C ILE A 283 14.15 -3.29 -22.53
N HIS A 284 13.50 -2.15 -22.81
CA HIS A 284 12.85 -1.37 -21.75
C HIS A 284 11.78 -2.20 -21.04
N ARG A 285 11.70 -2.08 -19.72
CA ARG A 285 10.82 -2.89 -18.85
C ARG A 285 9.35 -2.94 -19.29
N ASP A 286 8.82 -1.86 -19.89
CA ASP A 286 7.42 -1.82 -20.31
C ASP A 286 7.21 -2.62 -21.60
N ASN A 287 8.20 -2.65 -22.49
CA ASN A 287 8.19 -3.43 -23.72
C ASN A 287 8.31 -4.95 -23.46
N VAL A 288 8.95 -5.36 -22.35
CA VAL A 288 9.03 -6.78 -21.96
C VAL A 288 7.63 -7.40 -21.83
N SER A 289 6.70 -6.71 -21.17
CA SER A 289 5.34 -7.23 -21.02
C SER A 289 4.57 -7.27 -22.34
N ALA A 290 4.80 -6.31 -23.23
CA ALA A 290 4.18 -6.28 -24.56
C ALA A 290 4.71 -7.43 -25.45
N ALA A 291 6.05 -7.64 -25.46
CA ALA A 291 6.66 -8.73 -26.19
C ALA A 291 6.17 -10.10 -25.71
N PHE A 292 6.07 -10.30 -24.39
CA PHE A 292 5.53 -11.53 -23.81
C PHE A 292 4.05 -11.74 -24.20
N ALA A 293 3.23 -10.70 -24.15
CA ALA A 293 1.83 -10.77 -24.55
C ALA A 293 1.66 -11.13 -26.03
N ALA A 294 2.51 -10.58 -26.92
CA ALA A 294 2.54 -10.91 -28.33
C ALA A 294 2.91 -12.38 -28.56
N ALA A 295 3.92 -12.91 -27.84
CA ALA A 295 4.29 -14.31 -27.89
C ALA A 295 3.15 -15.23 -27.40
N CYS A 296 2.49 -14.89 -26.29
CA CYS A 296 1.31 -15.63 -25.81
C CYS A 296 0.20 -15.68 -26.85
N LYS A 297 -0.07 -14.55 -27.53
CA LYS A 297 -1.07 -14.48 -28.61
C LYS A 297 -0.68 -15.37 -29.79
N ALA A 298 0.57 -15.33 -30.24
CA ALA A 298 1.08 -16.16 -31.32
C ALA A 298 0.99 -17.66 -30.98
N CYS A 299 1.32 -18.03 -29.74
CA CYS A 299 1.23 -19.41 -29.24
C CYS A 299 -0.19 -19.82 -28.84
N LYS A 300 -1.22 -18.99 -29.06
CA LYS A 300 -2.63 -19.23 -28.63
C LYS A 300 -2.78 -19.52 -27.13
N ILE A 301 -1.93 -18.89 -26.28
CA ILE A 301 -1.97 -19.01 -24.83
C ILE A 301 -2.85 -17.89 -24.25
N GLN A 302 -3.94 -18.28 -23.59
CA GLN A 302 -4.90 -17.33 -23.04
C GLN A 302 -4.65 -17.04 -21.57
N GLY A 303 -4.88 -15.78 -21.19
CA GLY A 303 -4.92 -15.36 -19.79
C GLY A 303 -3.56 -15.40 -19.06
N LEU A 304 -2.45 -15.68 -19.72
CA LEU A 304 -1.11 -15.70 -19.12
C LEU A 304 -0.45 -14.32 -19.23
N ARG A 305 0.16 -13.86 -18.15
CA ARG A 305 0.94 -12.61 -18.07
C ARG A 305 2.34 -12.89 -17.61
N LEU A 306 3.28 -12.03 -17.97
CA LEU A 306 4.68 -12.19 -17.54
C LEU A 306 4.84 -12.35 -16.01
N HIS A 307 4.03 -11.64 -15.21
CA HIS A 307 4.10 -11.77 -13.76
C HIS A 307 3.61 -13.14 -13.24
N ASP A 308 2.80 -13.84 -14.02
CA ASP A 308 2.33 -15.18 -13.66
C ASP A 308 3.50 -16.19 -13.71
N LEU A 309 4.58 -15.92 -14.50
CA LEU A 309 5.81 -16.73 -14.48
C LEU A 309 6.53 -16.68 -13.12
N ARG A 310 6.44 -15.55 -12.41
CA ARG A 310 6.95 -15.48 -11.04
C ARG A 310 6.08 -16.30 -10.08
N HIS A 311 4.76 -16.36 -10.31
CA HIS A 311 3.88 -17.25 -9.55
C HIS A 311 4.26 -18.71 -9.81
N GLU A 312 4.49 -19.08 -11.06
CA GLU A 312 4.98 -20.38 -11.46
C GLU A 312 6.30 -20.75 -10.78
N ALA A 313 7.30 -19.87 -10.88
CA ALA A 313 8.60 -20.05 -10.24
C ALA A 313 8.49 -20.27 -8.72
N THR A 314 7.68 -19.44 -8.06
CA THR A 314 7.45 -19.56 -6.61
C THR A 314 6.81 -20.91 -6.25
N SER A 315 5.82 -21.37 -7.03
CA SER A 315 5.21 -22.69 -6.83
C SER A 315 6.21 -23.83 -7.03
N ARG A 316 7.04 -23.77 -8.09
CA ARG A 316 8.08 -24.78 -8.36
C ARG A 316 9.13 -24.87 -7.26
N LEU A 317 9.46 -23.76 -6.60
CA LEU A 317 10.37 -23.78 -5.44
C LEU A 317 9.76 -24.57 -4.28
N PHE A 318 8.48 -24.40 -3.98
CA PHE A 318 7.77 -25.20 -2.98
C PHE A 318 7.65 -26.67 -3.40
N GLU A 319 7.38 -26.95 -4.66
CA GLU A 319 7.33 -28.30 -5.22
C GLU A 319 8.68 -29.03 -5.15
N LYS A 320 9.80 -28.29 -5.19
CA LYS A 320 11.15 -28.79 -4.93
C LYS A 320 11.44 -29.02 -3.42
N GLY A 321 10.48 -28.80 -2.54
CA GLY A 321 10.59 -29.02 -1.11
C GLY A 321 11.22 -27.89 -0.30
N LEU A 322 11.50 -26.74 -0.90
CA LEU A 322 12.03 -25.60 -0.16
C LEU A 322 10.99 -25.07 0.85
N ASN A 323 11.46 -24.72 2.04
CA ASN A 323 10.60 -24.16 3.06
C ASN A 323 10.26 -22.67 2.78
N VAL A 324 9.30 -22.13 3.56
CA VAL A 324 8.77 -20.78 3.34
C VAL A 324 9.86 -19.70 3.48
N MET A 325 10.84 -19.88 4.36
CA MET A 325 11.94 -18.93 4.59
C MET A 325 12.92 -18.95 3.41
N GLU A 326 13.27 -20.12 2.91
CA GLU A 326 14.13 -20.27 1.73
C GLU A 326 13.47 -19.67 0.49
N VAL A 327 12.20 -19.96 0.25
CA VAL A 327 11.43 -19.35 -0.86
C VAL A 327 11.32 -17.85 -0.69
N SER A 328 11.09 -17.35 0.54
CA SER A 328 11.04 -15.91 0.82
C SER A 328 12.36 -15.22 0.49
N THR A 329 13.49 -15.83 0.84
CA THR A 329 14.84 -15.31 0.58
C THR A 329 15.10 -15.21 -0.93
N ILE A 330 14.80 -16.26 -1.71
CA ILE A 330 15.00 -16.27 -3.16
C ILE A 330 14.07 -15.24 -3.83
N THR A 331 12.78 -15.27 -3.51
CA THR A 331 11.77 -14.46 -4.19
C THR A 331 11.70 -13.01 -3.71
N GLY A 332 12.19 -12.72 -2.50
CA GLY A 332 12.10 -11.39 -1.86
C GLY A 332 10.67 -11.01 -1.48
N HIS A 333 9.87 -11.94 -0.95
CA HIS A 333 8.59 -11.64 -0.34
C HIS A 333 8.79 -11.23 1.12
N LYS A 334 8.44 -9.99 1.47
CA LYS A 334 8.57 -9.48 2.85
C LYS A 334 7.54 -10.04 3.83
N SER A 335 6.38 -10.47 3.32
CA SER A 335 5.30 -11.02 4.14
C SER A 335 5.07 -12.49 3.80
N LEU A 336 5.16 -13.34 4.80
CA LEU A 336 4.87 -14.76 4.66
C LEU A 336 3.42 -15.03 4.24
N SER A 337 2.50 -14.11 4.58
CA SER A 337 1.10 -14.19 4.13
C SER A 337 0.96 -14.16 2.60
N MET A 338 1.90 -13.50 1.89
CA MET A 338 1.94 -13.52 0.43
C MET A 338 2.33 -14.88 -0.14
N LEU A 339 3.10 -15.68 0.61
CA LEU A 339 3.54 -17.02 0.21
C LEU A 339 2.51 -18.10 0.56
N LYS A 340 1.60 -17.83 1.51
CA LYS A 340 0.56 -18.79 1.94
C LYS A 340 -0.24 -19.39 0.78
N ARG A 341 -0.45 -18.63 -0.29
CA ARG A 341 -1.17 -19.10 -1.49
C ARG A 341 -0.45 -20.21 -2.27
N TYR A 342 0.86 -20.40 -2.07
CA TYR A 342 1.66 -21.38 -2.79
C TYR A 342 1.96 -22.63 -1.97
N THR A 343 1.74 -22.61 -0.67
CA THR A 343 2.10 -23.73 0.20
C THR A 343 1.19 -24.92 0.01
N HIS A 344 -0.05 -24.75 -0.49
CA HIS A 344 -1.05 -25.80 -0.76
C HIS A 344 -1.02 -27.00 0.20
N LEU A 345 -0.47 -26.79 1.42
CA LEU A 345 -0.35 -27.82 2.43
C LEU A 345 -1.74 -28.25 2.90
N ARG A 346 -2.11 -29.49 2.60
CA ARG A 346 -3.29 -30.14 3.17
C ARG A 346 -2.88 -30.92 4.40
N ALA A 347 -3.79 -31.09 5.34
CA ALA A 347 -3.51 -31.84 6.57
C ALA A 347 -2.98 -33.27 6.25
N CYS A 348 -3.48 -33.91 5.19
CA CYS A 348 -3.00 -35.19 4.75
C CYS A 348 -1.53 -35.20 4.29
N ASP A 349 -1.03 -34.08 3.76
CA ASP A 349 0.36 -33.97 3.30
C ASP A 349 1.36 -33.90 4.48
N LEU A 350 0.84 -33.65 5.69
CA LEU A 350 1.63 -33.54 6.92
C LEU A 350 1.67 -34.87 7.72
N LEU A 351 0.77 -35.82 7.42
CA LEU A 351 0.70 -37.10 8.16
C LEU A 351 2.03 -37.86 8.14
N SER A 352 2.65 -37.96 6.96
CA SER A 352 3.96 -38.64 6.80
C SER A 352 5.12 -37.96 7.52
N ARG A 353 4.94 -36.71 8.00
CA ARG A 353 5.94 -35.94 8.76
C ARG A 353 5.69 -35.97 10.27
N LEU A 354 4.53 -36.46 10.67
CA LEU A 354 4.14 -36.55 12.09
C LEU A 354 4.35 -37.93 12.68
N GLY A 355 4.67 -38.94 11.86
CA GLY A 355 4.88 -40.34 12.24
C GLY A 355 3.74 -41.25 11.90
#